data_7a14deea0062e5b0426ac0bfd2589fa0
#
_entry.id   7a14deea0062e5b0426ac0bfd2589fa0
#
_cell.length_a   1.000
_cell.length_b   1.000
_cell.length_c   1.000
_cell.angle_alpha   90.00
_cell.angle_beta   90.00
_cell.angle_gamma   90.00
#
_symmetry.space_group_name_H-M   'P 1'
#
loop_
_entity.id
_entity.type
_entity.pdbx_description
1 polymer ?
#
loop_
_entity_poly.entity_id
_entity_poly.type
_entity_poly.pdbx_seq_one_letter_code
_entity_poly.pdbx_strand_id
1 'polypeptide(L)'
;MKKYVYSEAKQVAVCGRNILCVGGAVSIDRKYRRAANVRLELKEVACYWHDELPVFDLSMIETISGSCSIDTVVTHTAPSFCPLRDKHGVRSWLLQDPELSDDLDKEGGIMDQIYYELIKYKHPLEHWYYGHFHESATTNIDNIIFKMLDVEEMCELHRR
;
A
#
# COMPACT_ATOMS: atom_id res chain seq x y z
N MET A 1 -13.74 -3.36 -22.29
CA MET A 1 -13.21 -2.54 -21.17
C MET A 1 -12.04 -3.31 -20.56
N LYS A 2 -10.81 -2.79 -20.62
CA LYS A 2 -9.66 -3.44 -19.97
C LYS A 2 -9.81 -3.26 -18.46
N LYS A 3 -10.00 -4.37 -17.74
CA LYS A 3 -10.02 -4.37 -16.29
C LYS A 3 -8.58 -4.14 -15.83
N TYR A 4 -8.27 -2.95 -15.33
CA TYR A 4 -7.00 -2.71 -14.67
C TYR A 4 -7.12 -3.26 -13.25
N VAL A 5 -6.51 -4.41 -12.99
CA VAL A 5 -6.40 -4.97 -11.64
C VAL A 5 -5.22 -4.26 -10.99
N TYR A 6 -5.50 -3.28 -10.12
CA TYR A 6 -4.48 -2.48 -9.44
C TYR A 6 -3.99 -3.12 -8.13
N SER A 7 -4.53 -4.29 -7.75
CA SER A 7 -4.30 -4.91 -6.44
C SER A 7 -3.48 -6.20 -6.49
N GLU A 8 -2.77 -6.48 -7.58
CA GLU A 8 -1.92 -7.67 -7.63
C GLU A 8 -0.56 -7.41 -6.98
N ALA A 9 -0.17 -8.31 -6.09
CA ALA A 9 1.20 -8.36 -5.60
C ALA A 9 2.13 -8.91 -6.68
N LYS A 10 3.28 -8.27 -6.89
CA LYS A 10 4.30 -8.68 -7.86
C LYS A 10 5.69 -8.66 -7.24
N GLN A 11 6.49 -9.67 -7.57
CA GLN A 11 7.91 -9.66 -7.27
C GLN A 11 8.68 -9.11 -8.47
N VAL A 12 9.64 -8.23 -8.21
CA VAL A 12 10.54 -7.64 -9.20
C VAL A 12 11.98 -7.72 -8.72
N ALA A 13 12.89 -8.19 -9.56
CA ALA A 13 14.33 -8.18 -9.28
C ALA A 13 14.99 -7.02 -10.05
N VAL A 14 15.54 -6.05 -9.33
CA VAL A 14 16.17 -4.85 -9.91
C VAL A 14 17.43 -4.49 -9.11
N CYS A 15 18.54 -4.27 -9.81
CA CYS A 15 19.81 -3.80 -9.20
C CYS A 15 20.30 -4.64 -8.03
N GLY A 16 20.10 -5.97 -8.06
CA GLY A 16 20.49 -6.89 -6.99
C GLY A 16 19.53 -6.91 -5.81
N ARG A 17 18.39 -6.22 -5.87
CA ARG A 17 17.32 -6.25 -4.88
C ARG A 17 16.15 -7.09 -5.36
N ASN A 18 15.50 -7.76 -4.41
CA ASN A 18 14.23 -8.44 -4.63
C ASN A 18 13.11 -7.64 -3.98
N ILE A 19 12.26 -7.07 -4.79
CA ILE A 19 11.23 -6.13 -4.39
C ILE A 19 9.87 -6.81 -4.45
N LEU A 20 9.13 -6.77 -3.35
CA LEU A 20 7.71 -7.12 -3.32
C LEU A 20 6.89 -5.83 -3.53
N CYS A 21 6.10 -5.79 -4.59
CA CYS A 21 5.19 -4.69 -4.87
C CYS A 21 3.74 -5.12 -4.58
N VAL A 22 3.01 -4.36 -3.77
CA VAL A 22 1.60 -4.60 -3.48
C VAL A 22 0.82 -3.30 -3.70
N GLY A 23 -0.12 -3.34 -4.63
CA GLY A 23 -1.00 -2.21 -4.93
C GLY A 23 -2.24 -2.17 -4.03
N GLY A 24 -3.01 -1.11 -4.18
CA GLY A 24 -4.27 -0.87 -3.49
C GLY A 24 -4.12 0.01 -2.25
N ALA A 25 -5.08 0.92 -2.07
CA ALA A 25 -5.30 1.70 -0.87
C ALA A 25 -6.70 2.30 -0.89
N VAL A 26 -7.30 2.46 0.26
CA VAL A 26 -8.65 3.01 0.41
C VAL A 26 -8.61 4.52 0.25
N SER A 27 -9.32 5.05 -0.74
CA SER A 27 -9.49 6.50 -0.91
C SER A 27 -10.32 7.09 0.23
N ILE A 28 -9.72 7.96 1.05
CA ILE A 28 -10.42 8.62 2.16
C ILE A 28 -11.55 9.54 1.68
N ASP A 29 -11.43 10.09 0.48
CA ASP A 29 -12.43 10.94 -0.19
C ASP A 29 -13.39 10.16 -1.11
N ARG A 30 -13.50 8.83 -0.92
CA ARG A 30 -14.26 7.91 -1.77
C ARG A 30 -15.72 8.32 -1.99
N LYS A 31 -16.34 8.89 -0.97
CA LYS A 31 -17.74 9.36 -1.06
C LYS A 31 -17.88 10.50 -2.08
N TYR A 32 -16.92 11.43 -2.09
CA TYR A 32 -16.84 12.49 -3.08
C TYR A 32 -16.54 11.92 -4.48
N ARG A 33 -15.59 10.99 -4.60
CA ARG A 33 -15.24 10.33 -5.86
C ARG A 33 -16.38 9.51 -6.43
N ARG A 34 -17.14 8.78 -5.59
CA ARG A 34 -18.36 8.07 -6.00
C ARG A 34 -19.38 9.01 -6.61
N ALA A 35 -19.62 10.16 -5.96
CA ALA A 35 -20.52 11.18 -6.49
C ALA A 35 -19.99 11.81 -7.79
N ALA A 36 -18.69 11.95 -7.94
CA ALA A 36 -18.06 12.42 -9.17
C ALA A 36 -18.19 11.39 -10.31
N ASN A 37 -18.05 10.09 -10.04
CA ASN A 37 -18.24 9.03 -11.03
C ASN A 37 -19.63 9.11 -11.67
N VAL A 38 -20.68 9.33 -10.89
CA VAL A 38 -22.04 9.50 -11.43
C VAL A 38 -22.12 10.63 -12.45
N ARG A 39 -21.36 11.71 -12.25
CA ARG A 39 -21.28 12.83 -13.20
C ARG A 39 -20.39 12.53 -14.42
N LEU A 40 -19.42 11.63 -14.26
CA LEU A 40 -18.41 11.30 -15.27
C LEU A 40 -18.78 10.06 -16.10
N GLU A 41 -19.78 9.27 -15.69
CA GLU A 41 -20.29 8.13 -16.46
C GLU A 41 -20.65 8.50 -17.90
N LEU A 42 -21.14 9.71 -18.11
CA LEU A 42 -21.42 10.26 -19.44
C LEU A 42 -20.16 10.52 -20.29
N LYS A 43 -18.95 10.47 -19.67
CA LYS A 43 -17.66 10.70 -20.32
C LYS A 43 -16.78 9.45 -20.36
N GLU A 44 -17.28 8.31 -19.91
CA GLU A 44 -16.54 7.04 -19.79
C GLU A 44 -15.24 7.14 -18.97
N VAL A 45 -15.16 8.09 -18.03
CA VAL A 45 -14.01 8.31 -17.15
C VAL A 45 -14.42 7.99 -15.73
N ALA A 46 -13.71 7.05 -15.09
CA ALA A 46 -13.88 6.74 -13.69
C ALA A 46 -12.74 7.34 -12.85
N CYS A 47 -13.06 7.94 -11.71
CA CYS A 47 -12.10 8.44 -10.72
C CYS A 47 -12.14 7.69 -9.38
N TYR A 48 -12.96 6.64 -9.29
CA TYR A 48 -13.10 5.76 -8.13
C TYR A 48 -13.45 4.34 -8.58
N TRP A 49 -12.83 3.35 -7.95
CA TRP A 49 -13.07 1.92 -8.15
C TRP A 49 -13.46 1.29 -6.83
N HIS A 50 -14.42 0.38 -6.82
CA HIS A 50 -14.91 -0.30 -5.60
C HIS A 50 -13.92 -1.30 -5.01
N ASP A 51 -12.95 -1.72 -5.81
CA ASP A 51 -11.93 -2.72 -5.50
C ASP A 51 -10.56 -2.08 -5.21
N GLU A 52 -10.56 -0.95 -4.48
CA GLU A 52 -9.33 -0.23 -4.09
C GLU A 52 -8.57 -0.92 -2.94
N LEU A 53 -9.24 -1.76 -2.14
CA LEU A 53 -8.57 -2.49 -1.05
C LEU A 53 -7.44 -3.36 -1.60
N PRO A 54 -6.28 -3.40 -0.92
CA PRO A 54 -5.24 -4.35 -1.25
C PRO A 54 -5.78 -5.78 -1.21
N VAL A 55 -5.50 -6.56 -2.23
CA VAL A 55 -5.78 -8.00 -2.23
C VAL A 55 -4.45 -8.72 -2.09
N PHE A 56 -4.32 -9.50 -1.04
CA PHE A 56 -3.11 -10.22 -0.76
C PHE A 56 -3.38 -11.69 -0.43
N ASP A 57 -2.74 -12.57 -1.18
CA ASP A 57 -2.75 -14.00 -0.91
C ASP A 57 -1.48 -14.38 -0.12
N LEU A 58 -1.66 -14.74 1.16
CA LEU A 58 -0.55 -15.15 2.02
C LEU A 58 0.24 -16.34 1.47
N SER A 59 -0.39 -17.23 0.69
CA SER A 59 0.29 -18.35 0.03
C SER A 59 1.35 -17.88 -0.99
N MET A 60 1.22 -16.64 -1.46
CA MET A 60 2.20 -16.02 -2.36
C MET A 60 3.54 -15.78 -1.65
N ILE A 61 3.54 -15.34 -0.38
CA ILE A 61 4.81 -15.17 0.38
C ILE A 61 5.49 -16.52 0.57
N GLU A 62 4.73 -17.56 0.90
CA GLU A 62 5.28 -18.91 1.02
C GLU A 62 5.94 -19.37 -0.29
N THR A 63 5.27 -19.17 -1.41
CA THR A 63 5.79 -19.50 -2.74
C THR A 63 7.04 -18.70 -3.08
N ILE A 64 7.05 -17.40 -2.81
CA ILE A 64 8.20 -16.52 -3.03
C ILE A 64 9.38 -16.95 -2.15
N SER A 65 9.12 -17.26 -0.88
CA SER A 65 10.13 -17.68 0.09
C SER A 65 10.88 -18.95 -0.32
N GLY A 66 10.25 -19.81 -1.10
CA GLY A 66 10.89 -21.00 -1.70
C GLY A 66 11.81 -20.67 -2.86
N SER A 67 11.75 -19.48 -3.45
CA SER A 67 12.48 -19.12 -4.67
C SER A 67 13.43 -17.94 -4.51
N CYS A 68 13.12 -16.97 -3.65
CA CYS A 68 13.96 -15.79 -3.42
C CYS A 68 13.75 -15.18 -2.04
N SER A 69 14.63 -14.25 -1.67
CA SER A 69 14.58 -13.49 -0.42
C SER A 69 14.20 -12.05 -0.72
N ILE A 70 13.08 -11.57 -0.17
CA ILE A 70 12.64 -10.17 -0.29
C ILE A 70 13.45 -9.29 0.66
N ASP A 71 14.03 -8.22 0.15
CA ASP A 71 14.76 -7.22 0.93
C ASP A 71 14.06 -5.84 0.93
N THR A 72 13.17 -5.62 -0.01
CA THR A 72 12.48 -4.36 -0.19
C THR A 72 10.99 -4.59 -0.45
N VAL A 73 10.14 -3.80 0.17
CA VAL A 73 8.69 -3.77 -0.09
C VAL A 73 8.30 -2.39 -0.60
N VAL A 74 7.43 -2.36 -1.59
CA VAL A 74 6.81 -1.14 -2.14
C VAL A 74 5.30 -1.31 -2.14
N THR A 75 4.61 -0.45 -1.40
CA THR A 75 3.15 -0.48 -1.29
C THR A 75 2.57 0.91 -1.56
N HIS A 76 1.25 1.00 -1.74
CA HIS A 76 0.60 2.30 -1.80
C HIS A 76 0.31 2.84 -0.39
N THR A 77 -0.03 1.97 0.56
CA THR A 77 -0.29 2.29 1.97
C THR A 77 0.69 1.56 2.89
N ALA A 78 0.57 1.71 4.21
CA ALA A 78 1.53 1.21 5.20
C ALA A 78 0.89 0.27 6.23
N PRO A 79 1.72 -0.56 6.92
CA PRO A 79 1.30 -1.28 8.12
C PRO A 79 0.69 -0.36 9.18
N SER A 80 -0.23 -0.90 9.99
CA SER A 80 -0.97 -0.13 11.00
C SER A 80 -0.07 0.48 12.08
N PHE A 81 1.08 -0.12 12.34
CA PHE A 81 2.06 0.36 13.31
C PHE A 81 2.95 1.50 12.79
N CYS A 82 2.85 1.88 11.52
CA CYS A 82 3.58 3.04 10.99
C CYS A 82 2.94 4.35 11.51
N PRO A 83 3.69 5.23 12.20
CA PRO A 83 3.12 6.30 13.01
C PRO A 83 2.45 7.43 12.24
N LEU A 84 2.60 7.48 10.92
CA LEU A 84 2.12 8.59 10.08
C LEU A 84 0.78 8.32 9.40
N ARG A 85 0.16 7.19 9.69
CA ARG A 85 -1.17 6.81 9.19
C ARG A 85 -2.31 7.74 9.61
N ASP A 86 -2.09 8.55 10.65
CA ASP A 86 -3.19 9.08 11.47
C ASP A 86 -3.44 10.59 11.30
N LYS A 87 -2.86 11.34 10.34
CA LYS A 87 -2.77 12.72 10.74
C LYS A 87 -3.50 13.79 9.96
N HIS A 88 -3.60 13.84 8.70
CA HIS A 88 -4.14 15.07 8.09
C HIS A 88 -5.45 14.83 7.31
N GLY A 89 -6.57 15.15 7.95
CA GLY A 89 -7.86 15.19 7.29
C GLY A 89 -8.72 13.93 7.39
N VAL A 90 -8.19 12.74 7.75
CA VAL A 90 -8.97 11.49 7.85
C VAL A 90 -10.17 11.65 8.77
N ARG A 91 -10.01 12.32 9.93
CA ARG A 91 -11.10 12.51 10.90
C ARG A 91 -12.33 13.21 10.31
N SER A 92 -12.13 14.18 9.44
CA SER A 92 -13.25 14.88 8.78
C SER A 92 -13.99 13.98 7.78
N TRP A 93 -13.27 13.06 7.14
CA TRP A 93 -13.85 12.08 6.23
C TRP A 93 -14.58 10.96 6.97
N LEU A 94 -14.07 10.50 8.10
CA LEU A 94 -14.73 9.51 8.97
C LEU A 94 -16.10 10.00 9.46
N LEU A 95 -16.24 11.31 9.73
CA LEU A 95 -17.54 11.89 10.09
C LEU A 95 -18.56 11.84 8.95
N GLN A 96 -18.09 11.82 7.72
CA GLN A 96 -18.94 11.80 6.52
C GLN A 96 -19.20 10.38 6.00
N ASP A 97 -18.28 9.44 6.29
CA ASP A 97 -18.33 8.05 5.84
C ASP A 97 -17.95 7.12 7.01
N PRO A 98 -18.93 6.67 7.81
CA PRO A 98 -18.67 5.80 8.95
C PRO A 98 -18.06 4.44 8.58
N GLU A 99 -18.32 3.92 7.36
CA GLU A 99 -17.74 2.64 6.88
C GLU A 99 -16.26 2.75 6.54
N LEU A 100 -15.75 3.97 6.38
CA LEU A 100 -14.35 4.23 6.04
C LEU A 100 -13.40 3.71 7.12
N SER A 101 -13.79 3.78 8.40
CA SER A 101 -12.96 3.28 9.52
C SER A 101 -12.63 1.80 9.36
N ASP A 102 -13.66 1.00 9.13
CA ASP A 102 -13.52 -0.46 9.03
C ASP A 102 -12.65 -0.86 7.82
N ASP A 103 -12.76 -0.12 6.72
CA ASP A 103 -11.97 -0.40 5.53
C ASP A 103 -10.51 0.04 5.68
N LEU A 104 -10.24 1.15 6.38
CA LEU A 104 -8.88 1.55 6.74
C LEU A 104 -8.23 0.55 7.71
N ASP A 105 -9.00 0.01 8.65
CA ASP A 105 -8.51 -1.02 9.57
C ASP A 105 -8.19 -2.33 8.85
N LYS A 106 -9.04 -2.74 7.89
CA LYS A 106 -8.78 -3.90 7.03
C LYS A 106 -7.53 -3.68 6.18
N GLU A 107 -7.39 -2.51 5.56
CA GLU A 107 -6.21 -2.14 4.77
C GLU A 107 -4.93 -2.27 5.58
N GLY A 108 -4.90 -1.67 6.78
CA GLY A 108 -3.76 -1.77 7.67
C GLY A 108 -3.48 -3.20 8.12
N GLY A 109 -4.54 -3.96 8.44
CA GLY A 109 -4.42 -5.36 8.81
C GLY A 109 -3.81 -6.24 7.72
N ILE A 110 -4.10 -5.96 6.44
CA ILE A 110 -3.46 -6.66 5.31
C ILE A 110 -1.96 -6.35 5.26
N MET A 111 -1.58 -5.08 5.41
CA MET A 111 -0.16 -4.68 5.41
C MET A 111 0.59 -5.27 6.61
N ASP A 112 -0.05 -5.33 7.79
CA ASP A 112 0.50 -5.99 8.97
C ASP A 112 0.75 -7.49 8.71
N GLN A 113 -0.20 -8.18 8.09
CA GLN A 113 -0.05 -9.58 7.74
C GLN A 113 1.12 -9.82 6.78
N ILE A 114 1.27 -8.98 5.75
CA ILE A 114 2.42 -9.05 4.83
C ILE A 114 3.73 -8.90 5.61
N TYR A 115 3.82 -7.91 6.49
CA TYR A 115 5.00 -7.69 7.32
C TYR A 115 5.33 -8.92 8.17
N TYR A 116 4.36 -9.43 8.93
CA TYR A 116 4.58 -10.56 9.83
C TYR A 116 4.94 -11.86 9.08
N GLU A 117 4.35 -12.11 7.92
CA GLU A 117 4.70 -13.27 7.11
C GLU A 117 6.14 -13.14 6.54
N LEU A 118 6.55 -11.95 6.07
CA LEU A 118 7.93 -11.74 5.62
C LEU A 118 8.95 -11.98 6.76
N ILE A 119 8.67 -11.51 7.97
CA ILE A 119 9.52 -11.75 9.14
C ILE A 119 9.52 -13.23 9.53
N LYS A 120 8.39 -13.88 9.55
CA LYS A 120 8.23 -15.32 9.85
C LYS A 120 9.07 -16.20 8.91
N TYR A 121 9.07 -15.90 7.63
CA TYR A 121 9.90 -16.59 6.62
C TYR A 121 11.35 -16.09 6.56
N LYS A 122 11.75 -15.20 7.48
CA LYS A 122 13.13 -14.70 7.63
C LYS A 122 13.66 -14.00 6.37
N HIS A 123 12.80 -13.29 5.67
CA HIS A 123 13.25 -12.43 4.60
C HIS A 123 14.19 -11.34 5.14
N PRO A 124 15.30 -11.01 4.45
CA PRO A 124 16.25 -9.98 4.89
C PRO A 124 15.71 -8.57 4.58
N LEU A 125 14.51 -8.26 5.11
CA LEU A 125 13.82 -7.01 4.85
C LEU A 125 14.60 -5.83 5.42
N GLU A 126 14.96 -4.88 4.56
CA GLU A 126 15.71 -3.67 4.90
C GLU A 126 14.88 -2.40 4.72
N HIS A 127 14.00 -2.39 3.70
CA HIS A 127 13.26 -1.20 3.33
C HIS A 127 11.80 -1.49 3.02
N TRP A 128 10.93 -0.57 3.45
CA TRP A 128 9.53 -0.53 3.08
C TRP A 128 9.18 0.88 2.62
N TYR A 129 8.88 1.05 1.33
CA TYR A 129 8.48 2.31 0.72
C TYR A 129 6.98 2.34 0.53
N TYR A 130 6.35 3.47 0.85
CA TYR A 130 4.92 3.66 0.66
C TYR A 130 4.60 5.13 0.40
N GLY A 131 3.39 5.42 -0.08
CA GLY A 131 2.91 6.77 -0.36
C GLY A 131 1.55 7.03 0.28
N HIS A 132 0.59 7.49 -0.49
CA HIS A 132 -0.82 7.70 -0.16
C HIS A 132 -1.12 8.89 0.75
N PHE A 133 -0.31 9.18 1.73
CA PHE A 133 -0.58 10.19 2.77
C PHE A 133 -0.09 11.59 2.42
N HIS A 134 0.54 11.76 1.26
CA HIS A 134 1.04 13.04 0.74
C HIS A 134 1.98 13.77 1.73
N GLU A 135 2.85 13.03 2.34
CA GLU A 135 3.88 13.52 3.25
C GLU A 135 5.17 12.72 3.06
N SER A 136 6.31 13.34 3.38
CA SER A 136 7.60 12.66 3.40
C SER A 136 8.02 12.36 4.83
N ALA A 137 8.31 11.10 5.12
CA ALA A 137 8.80 10.71 6.43
C ALA A 137 9.62 9.41 6.38
N THR A 138 10.50 9.26 7.35
CA THR A 138 11.31 8.05 7.50
C THR A 138 11.29 7.62 8.95
N THR A 139 11.01 6.33 9.18
CA THR A 139 10.99 5.73 10.51
C THR A 139 11.77 4.41 10.46
N ASN A 140 12.52 4.10 11.50
CA ASN A 140 13.17 2.80 11.66
C ASN A 140 12.40 1.97 12.69
N ILE A 141 11.93 0.80 12.29
CA ILE A 141 11.20 -0.15 13.13
C ILE A 141 11.86 -1.52 12.90
N ASP A 142 12.33 -2.16 13.96
CA ASP A 142 12.99 -3.47 13.93
C ASP A 142 14.17 -3.56 12.93
N ASN A 143 14.94 -2.47 12.81
CA ASN A 143 16.03 -2.29 11.83
C ASN A 143 15.57 -2.24 10.36
N ILE A 144 14.29 -2.08 10.11
CA ILE A 144 13.73 -1.88 8.78
C ILE A 144 13.39 -0.39 8.61
N ILE A 145 13.81 0.17 7.50
CA ILE A 145 13.53 1.57 7.15
C ILE A 145 12.17 1.65 6.45
N PHE A 146 11.19 2.22 7.13
CA PHE A 146 9.91 2.59 6.56
C PHE A 146 9.98 4.01 6.05
N LYS A 147 9.85 4.20 4.74
CA LYS A 147 9.90 5.52 4.11
C LYS A 147 8.61 5.83 3.37
N MET A 148 7.92 6.87 3.85
CA MET A 148 6.79 7.48 3.17
C MET A 148 7.30 8.48 2.15
N LEU A 149 6.75 8.45 0.95
CA LEU A 149 7.06 9.36 -0.15
C LEU A 149 5.89 10.31 -0.39
N ASP A 150 6.21 11.59 -0.47
CA ASP A 150 5.25 12.63 -0.85
C ASP A 150 4.93 12.57 -2.35
N VAL A 151 3.95 13.36 -2.77
CA VAL A 151 3.59 13.52 -4.20
C VAL A 151 4.81 14.02 -4.98
N GLU A 152 5.12 13.35 -6.08
CA GLU A 152 6.28 13.64 -6.94
C GLU A 152 7.65 13.44 -6.28
N GLU A 153 7.71 12.91 -5.06
CA GLU A 153 8.99 12.56 -4.42
C GLU A 153 9.57 11.30 -5.08
N MET A 154 10.86 11.34 -5.36
CA MET A 154 11.63 10.22 -5.86
C MET A 154 12.67 9.78 -4.85
N CYS A 155 12.86 8.47 -4.72
CA CYS A 155 13.90 7.89 -3.88
C CYS A 155 14.72 6.91 -4.69
N GLU A 156 16.04 7.06 -4.64
CA GLU A 156 16.96 6.12 -5.27
C GLU A 156 17.10 4.86 -4.42
N LEU A 157 16.92 3.69 -5.05
CA LEU A 157 17.24 2.40 -4.46
C LEU A 157 18.71 2.10 -4.75
N HIS A 158 19.57 2.26 -3.75
CA HIS A 158 20.98 1.91 -3.89
C HIS A 158 21.14 0.41 -4.16
N ARG A 159 22.11 0.06 -4.99
CA ARG A 159 22.50 -1.34 -5.22
C ARG A 159 22.89 -1.99 -3.89
N ARG A 160 22.52 -3.24 -3.74
CA ARG A 160 22.95 -4.08 -2.63
C ARG A 160 24.34 -4.63 -2.88
#